data_0f3e56ad643b3831e6860f9adad1b8b0
#
_entry.id   0f3e56ad643b3831e6860f9adad1b8b0
#
_cell.length_a   1.000
_cell.length_b   1.000
_cell.length_c   1.000
_cell.angle_alpha   90.00
_cell.angle_beta   90.00
_cell.angle_gamma   90.00
#
_symmetry.space_group_name_H-M   'P 1'
#
loop_
_entity.id
_entity.type
_entity.pdbx_description
1 polymer ?
#
loop_
_entity_poly.entity_id
_entity_poly.type
_entity_poly.pdbx_seq_one_letter_code
_entity_poly.pdbx_strand_id
1 'polypeptide(L)'
;MNDEGSRTWQFRTPAKRTYDDLDRHARERITDKLDEIVNDQWREPDDYLDPLTGAPHSKLRIGQFRLGADCNRNERVLDVYTIERRGGVYKPGDD
;
A
#
# COMPACT_ATOMS: atom_id res chain seq x y z
N MET A 1 -6.01 11.18 25.31
CA MET A 1 -5.60 11.42 24.14
C MET A 1 -6.56 11.03 23.09
N ASN A 2 -6.46 11.63 22.14
CA ASN A 2 -7.45 11.60 21.18
C ASN A 2 -6.98 10.92 19.93
N ASP A 3 -7.73 9.99 19.48
CA ASP A 3 -7.35 9.25 18.32
C ASP A 3 -8.04 9.70 17.07
N GLU A 4 -8.72 10.83 17.16
CA GLU A 4 -9.50 11.26 16.04
C GLU A 4 -8.74 11.37 14.76
N GLY A 5 -7.54 11.75 14.78
CA GLY A 5 -6.79 11.87 13.56
C GLY A 5 -5.99 10.66 13.19
N SER A 6 -6.02 9.67 14.06
CA SER A 6 -5.18 8.49 13.84
C SER A 6 -5.66 7.66 12.69
N ARG A 7 -4.74 7.17 11.93
CA ARG A 7 -5.02 6.27 10.82
C ARG A 7 -4.09 5.09 10.92
N THR A 8 -4.55 3.97 10.39
CA THR A 8 -3.75 2.76 10.36
C THR A 8 -3.85 2.15 8.97
N TRP A 9 -3.11 1.09 8.78
CA TRP A 9 -3.21 0.33 7.55
C TRP A 9 -3.25 -1.14 7.90
N GLN A 10 -3.73 -1.94 6.96
CA GLN A 10 -3.75 -3.39 7.16
C GLN A 10 -3.70 -4.08 5.82
N PHE A 11 -3.25 -5.33 5.83
CA PHE A 11 -3.24 -6.17 4.65
C PHE A 11 -4.45 -7.08 4.67
N ARG A 12 -5.10 -7.18 3.52
CA ARG A 12 -6.07 -8.23 3.32
C ARG A 12 -5.34 -9.49 2.89
N THR A 13 -6.03 -10.61 2.88
CA THR A 13 -5.40 -11.91 2.71
C THR A 13 -4.46 -12.01 1.51
N PRO A 14 -4.86 -11.63 0.32
CA PRO A 14 -3.93 -11.77 -0.81
C PRO A 14 -2.67 -10.95 -0.63
N ALA A 15 -2.81 -9.74 -0.11
CA ALA A 15 -1.65 -8.90 0.10
C ALA A 15 -0.74 -9.47 1.17
N LYS A 16 -1.33 -10.00 2.23
CA LYS A 16 -0.54 -10.54 3.31
C LYS A 16 0.30 -11.73 2.85
N ARG A 17 -0.28 -12.57 2.01
CA ARG A 17 0.46 -13.70 1.48
C ARG A 17 1.66 -13.26 0.67
N THR A 18 1.44 -12.29 -0.20
CA THR A 18 2.53 -11.78 -1.00
C THR A 18 3.58 -11.13 -0.12
N TYR A 19 3.13 -10.36 0.85
CA TYR A 19 4.04 -9.70 1.77
C TYR A 19 4.93 -10.71 2.48
N ASP A 20 4.35 -11.80 2.94
CA ASP A 20 5.11 -12.80 3.67
C ASP A 20 6.17 -13.47 2.80
N ASP A 21 5.97 -13.47 1.50
CA ASP A 21 6.93 -14.04 0.58
C ASP A 21 8.04 -13.09 0.17
N LEU A 22 7.93 -11.83 0.52
CA LEU A 22 8.95 -10.86 0.15
C LEU A 22 10.14 -10.96 1.09
N ASP A 23 11.30 -10.55 0.59
CA ASP A 23 12.45 -10.52 1.46
C ASP A 23 12.32 -9.37 2.44
N ARG A 24 13.19 -9.37 3.42
CA ARG A 24 13.12 -8.41 4.50
C ARG A 24 13.20 -6.97 4.02
N HIS A 25 14.06 -6.71 3.06
CA HIS A 25 14.26 -5.37 2.53
C HIS A 25 12.97 -4.83 1.92
N ALA A 26 12.33 -5.68 1.12
CA ALA A 26 11.10 -5.28 0.46
C ALA A 26 10.00 -5.07 1.48
N ARG A 27 9.91 -5.95 2.47
CA ARG A 27 8.89 -5.80 3.49
C ARG A 27 9.05 -4.49 4.26
N GLU A 28 10.27 -4.17 4.62
CA GLU A 28 10.51 -2.94 5.35
C GLU A 28 10.17 -1.71 4.52
N ARG A 29 10.51 -1.75 3.26
CA ARG A 29 10.21 -0.63 2.38
C ARG A 29 8.71 -0.39 2.31
N ILE A 30 7.95 -1.46 2.21
CA ILE A 30 6.50 -1.33 2.10
C ILE A 30 5.91 -0.81 3.41
N THR A 31 6.30 -1.39 4.54
CA THR A 31 5.72 -0.95 5.80
C THR A 31 6.14 0.45 6.16
N ASP A 32 7.39 0.83 5.86
CA ASP A 32 7.83 2.19 6.14
C ASP A 32 7.01 3.19 5.37
N LYS A 33 6.72 2.89 4.11
CA LYS A 33 5.95 3.82 3.31
C LYS A 33 4.50 3.87 3.77
N LEU A 34 3.94 2.72 4.12
CA LEU A 34 2.58 2.72 4.63
C LEU A 34 2.47 3.51 5.93
N ASP A 35 3.45 3.37 6.80
CA ASP A 35 3.47 4.17 8.03
C ASP A 35 3.58 5.65 7.71
N GLU A 36 4.37 6.00 6.74
CA GLU A 36 4.53 7.39 6.34
C GLU A 36 3.20 7.96 5.85
N ILE A 37 2.49 7.17 5.05
CA ILE A 37 1.24 7.63 4.47
C ILE A 37 0.19 7.89 5.53
N VAL A 38 0.04 6.95 6.48
CA VAL A 38 -1.00 7.11 7.47
C VAL A 38 -0.65 8.15 8.54
N ASN A 39 0.63 8.48 8.66
CA ASN A 39 1.06 9.49 9.63
C ASN A 39 1.26 10.85 9.02
N ASP A 40 1.00 11.02 7.75
CA ASP A 40 1.19 12.30 7.09
C ASP A 40 0.14 13.28 7.58
N GLN A 41 0.59 14.38 8.13
CA GLN A 41 -0.29 15.40 8.66
C GLN A 41 -0.81 16.32 7.58
N TRP A 42 -0.19 16.33 6.43
CA TRP A 42 -0.45 17.32 5.40
C TRP A 42 -1.28 16.77 4.25
N ARG A 43 -1.37 15.46 4.12
CA ARG A 43 -2.07 14.81 3.05
C ARG A 43 -2.94 13.71 3.57
N GLU A 44 -4.05 13.49 2.89
CA GLU A 44 -4.88 12.34 3.19
C GLU A 44 -4.30 11.13 2.49
N PRO A 45 -4.52 9.93 3.04
CA PRO A 45 -4.07 8.73 2.34
C PRO A 45 -4.57 8.64 0.92
N ASP A 46 -5.75 9.17 0.65
CA ASP A 46 -6.29 9.17 -0.70
C ASP A 46 -5.41 9.90 -1.70
N ASP A 47 -4.64 10.88 -1.21
CA ASP A 47 -3.78 11.65 -2.09
C ASP A 47 -2.63 10.84 -2.65
N TYR A 48 -2.35 9.70 -2.03
CA TYR A 48 -1.29 8.81 -2.48
C TYR A 48 -1.82 7.75 -3.43
N LEU A 49 -3.13 7.67 -3.60
CA LEU A 49 -3.75 6.61 -4.37
C LEU A 49 -4.19 7.12 -5.73
N ASP A 50 -3.97 6.32 -6.76
CA ASP A 50 -4.42 6.62 -8.11
C ASP A 50 -5.61 5.74 -8.44
N PRO A 51 -6.79 6.30 -8.57
CA PRO A 51 -7.93 5.48 -8.96
C PRO A 51 -7.75 5.02 -10.40
N LEU A 52 -8.06 3.76 -10.64
CA LEU A 52 -7.92 3.19 -11.97
C LEU A 52 -9.27 2.79 -12.48
N THR A 53 -9.59 3.22 -13.70
CA THR A 53 -10.84 2.87 -14.32
C THR A 53 -10.89 1.36 -14.54
N GLY A 54 -11.97 0.75 -14.12
CA GLY A 54 -12.14 -0.67 -14.32
C GLY A 54 -11.43 -1.56 -13.34
N ALA A 55 -10.66 -0.97 -12.44
CA ALA A 55 -9.98 -1.77 -11.43
C ALA A 55 -10.77 -1.74 -10.13
N PRO A 56 -10.71 -2.81 -9.34
CA PRO A 56 -11.47 -2.85 -8.09
C PRO A 56 -10.88 -1.96 -7.01
N HIS A 57 -9.62 -1.61 -7.11
CA HIS A 57 -8.96 -0.82 -6.09
C HIS A 57 -8.07 0.23 -6.72
N SER A 58 -7.73 1.24 -5.94
CA SER A 58 -6.82 2.27 -6.40
C SER A 58 -5.39 1.75 -6.35
N LYS A 59 -4.55 2.37 -7.12
CA LYS A 59 -3.14 1.98 -7.19
C LYS A 59 -2.30 2.80 -6.22
N LEU A 60 -1.43 2.12 -5.51
CA LEU A 60 -0.45 2.78 -4.66
C LEU A 60 0.92 2.25 -5.04
N ARG A 61 1.80 3.14 -5.44
CA ARG A 61 3.13 2.73 -5.85
C ARG A 61 4.11 2.91 -4.71
N ILE A 62 4.84 1.85 -4.40
CA ILE A 62 5.90 1.90 -3.40
C ILE A 62 7.12 1.23 -4.01
N GLY A 63 8.10 2.03 -4.40
CA GLY A 63 9.30 1.48 -5.02
C GLY A 63 8.95 0.69 -6.26
N GLN A 64 9.34 -0.57 -6.27
CA GLN A 64 9.06 -1.45 -7.40
C GLN A 64 7.72 -2.15 -7.28
N PHE A 65 6.98 -1.84 -6.24
CA PHE A 65 5.75 -2.56 -5.99
C PHE A 65 4.55 -1.69 -6.33
N ARG A 66 3.50 -2.36 -6.77
CA ARG A 66 2.23 -1.72 -7.00
C ARG A 66 1.21 -2.41 -6.13
N LEU A 67 0.57 -1.65 -5.30
CA LEU A 67 -0.40 -2.17 -4.36
C LEU A 67 -1.79 -1.76 -4.80
N GLY A 68 -2.74 -2.66 -4.64
CA GLY A 68 -4.14 -2.30 -4.78
C GLY A 68 -4.64 -1.98 -3.39
N ALA A 69 -5.09 -0.75 -3.20
CA ALA A 69 -5.46 -0.29 -1.87
C ALA A 69 -6.62 0.68 -1.93
N ASP A 70 -7.34 0.73 -0.84
CA ASP A 70 -8.43 1.70 -0.69
C ASP A 70 -8.41 2.23 0.72
N CYS A 71 -8.82 3.46 0.87
CA CYS A 71 -8.87 4.08 2.18
C CYS A 71 -10.30 4.03 2.70
N ASN A 72 -10.49 3.39 3.84
CA ASN A 72 -11.77 3.38 4.50
C ASN A 72 -11.80 4.59 5.42
N ARG A 73 -12.46 5.64 4.98
CA ARG A 73 -12.46 6.88 5.74
C ARG A 73 -13.20 6.79 7.04
N ASN A 74 -14.25 5.99 7.08
CA ASN A 74 -15.02 5.86 8.29
C ASN A 74 -14.21 5.24 9.42
N GLU A 75 -13.38 4.26 9.07
CA GLU A 75 -12.59 3.58 10.06
C GLU A 75 -11.16 4.07 10.11
N ARG A 76 -10.83 4.96 9.20
CA ARG A 76 -9.47 5.51 9.11
C ARG A 76 -8.44 4.43 8.90
N VAL A 77 -8.77 3.49 8.04
CA VAL A 77 -7.89 2.37 7.73
C VAL A 77 -7.57 2.38 6.24
N LEU A 78 -6.30 2.25 5.95
CA LEU A 78 -5.85 2.04 4.57
C LEU A 78 -5.76 0.54 4.37
N ASP A 79 -6.65 0.00 3.57
CA ASP A 79 -6.70 -1.44 3.31
C ASP A 79 -5.86 -1.75 2.08
N VAL A 80 -4.91 -2.66 2.23
CA VAL A 80 -4.08 -3.09 1.12
C VAL A 80 -4.57 -4.47 0.70
N TYR A 81 -5.08 -4.56 -0.51
CA TYR A 81 -5.69 -5.79 -1.00
C TYR A 81 -4.73 -6.66 -1.78
N THR A 82 -3.84 -6.03 -2.54
CA THR A 82 -2.90 -6.79 -3.36
C THR A 82 -1.54 -6.12 -3.34
N ILE A 83 -0.52 -6.92 -3.57
CA ILE A 83 0.83 -6.42 -3.76
C ILE A 83 1.37 -7.10 -5.00
N GLU A 84 1.82 -6.32 -5.97
CA GLU A 84 2.41 -6.84 -7.18
C GLU A 84 3.75 -6.18 -7.39
N ARG A 85 4.70 -6.94 -7.86
CA ARG A 85 5.97 -6.35 -8.24
C ARG A 85 5.74 -5.64 -9.56
N ARG A 86 6.12 -4.39 -9.59
CA ARG A 86 5.96 -3.64 -10.80
C ARG A 86 6.73 -4.29 -11.91
N GLY A 87 6.08 -4.38 -13.06
CA GLY A 87 6.72 -5.05 -14.14
C GLY A 87 6.89 -6.51 -13.84
N GLY A 88 5.78 -7.17 -13.56
CA GLY A 88 5.81 -8.60 -13.33
C GLY A 88 6.50 -9.32 -14.45
N VAL A 89 6.53 -8.70 -15.61
CA VAL A 89 7.27 -9.22 -16.71
C VAL A 89 8.71 -8.78 -16.68
N TYR A 90 9.05 -8.03 -15.71
CA TYR A 90 10.38 -7.52 -15.55
C TYR A 90 11.37 -8.66 -15.47
N LYS A 91 12.39 -8.57 -16.24
CA LYS A 91 13.36 -9.65 -16.30
C LYS A 91 14.51 -9.38 -15.37
N PRO A 92 15.04 -10.40 -14.77
CA PRO A 92 16.14 -10.20 -13.84
C PRO A 92 17.29 -9.42 -14.44
N GLY A 93 17.54 -9.62 -15.68
CA GLY A 93 18.64 -8.93 -16.31
C GLY A 93 18.40 -7.45 -16.48
N ASP A 94 17.19 -7.02 -16.29
CA ASP A 94 16.86 -5.63 -16.42
C ASP A 94 17.13 -4.85 -15.16
N ASP A 95 17.52 -5.49 -14.17
CA ASP A 95 17.73 -4.83 -12.88
C ASP A 95 18.81 -3.79 -12.90
#